data_4e3779e7a0878ae9232cab0f41bc001e
#
_entry.id   4e3779e7a0878ae9232cab0f41bc001e
#
_cell.length_a   1.000
_cell.length_b   1.000
_cell.length_c   1.000
_cell.angle_alpha   90.00
_cell.angle_beta   90.00
_cell.angle_gamma   90.00
#
_symmetry.space_group_name_H-M   'P 1'
#
loop_
_entity.id
_entity.type
_entity.pdbx_description
1 polymer ?
#
loop_
_entity_poly.entity_id
_entity_poly.type
_entity_poly.pdbx_seq_one_letter_code
_entity_poly.pdbx_strand_id
1 'polypeptide(L)'
;LTASTIKRKLRSLVSSELPGFGSSGRYLSELGIRTERDGSLSLAEADFKKAFEREPILFDVMLNSMASSDNPLVRVSHESDILQPKGGVYNFVGESGGNPATLNGVALSGSTLTDGTSIYTATTGDGMGLRFQVSGSVSSSTVFYGESFFSKLESYIKDVVSSTGVLAKSETQASTSISEFNDDKVDLEAKIEAIRQRYMTQFSAMESAVTGFKKTGEFLTGFIDSLSPDK
;
A
#
# COMPACT_ATOMS: atom_id res chain seq x y z
N LEU A 1 -2.59 12.43 1.63
CA LEU A 1 -1.65 11.45 2.21
C LEU A 1 -1.51 10.20 1.32
N THR A 2 -2.61 9.58 0.88
CA THR A 2 -2.58 8.35 0.08
C THR A 2 -1.87 8.51 -1.26
N ALA A 3 -2.20 9.55 -2.03
CA ALA A 3 -1.58 9.82 -3.33
C ALA A 3 -0.05 10.06 -3.21
N SER A 4 0.39 10.78 -2.19
CA SER A 4 1.82 11.02 -1.95
C SER A 4 2.57 9.74 -1.54
N THR A 5 1.91 8.83 -0.83
CA THR A 5 2.47 7.53 -0.47
C THR A 5 2.65 6.65 -1.70
N ILE A 6 1.63 6.58 -2.56
CA ILE A 6 1.70 5.84 -3.83
C ILE A 6 2.81 6.42 -4.72
N LYS A 7 2.84 7.74 -4.90
CA LYS A 7 3.88 8.43 -5.71
C LYS A 7 5.29 8.13 -5.19
N ARG A 8 5.50 8.19 -3.87
CA ARG A 8 6.80 7.89 -3.26
C ARG A 8 7.21 6.43 -3.49
N LYS A 9 6.27 5.49 -3.35
CA LYS A 9 6.56 4.05 -3.56
C LYS A 9 6.88 3.75 -5.03
N LEU A 10 6.14 4.33 -5.98
CA LEU A 10 6.44 4.20 -7.41
C LEU A 10 7.85 4.72 -7.74
N ARG A 11 8.23 5.87 -7.22
CA ARG A 11 9.60 6.40 -7.37
C ARG A 11 10.64 5.44 -6.79
N SER A 12 10.37 4.92 -5.59
CA SER A 12 11.26 3.94 -4.96
C SER A 12 11.43 2.69 -5.80
N LEU A 13 10.36 2.17 -6.43
CA LEU A 13 10.43 1.01 -7.32
C LEU A 13 11.34 1.26 -8.53
N VAL A 14 11.21 2.43 -9.16
CA VAL A 14 12.03 2.81 -10.32
C VAL A 14 13.50 2.97 -9.96
N SER A 15 13.79 3.48 -8.76
CA SER A 15 15.16 3.75 -8.32
C SER A 15 15.80 2.59 -7.56
N SER A 16 15.03 1.53 -7.25
CA SER A 16 15.53 0.39 -6.51
C SER A 16 16.31 -0.57 -7.39
N GLU A 17 17.21 -1.28 -6.75
CA GLU A 17 17.87 -2.43 -7.33
C GLU A 17 16.85 -3.53 -7.68
N LEU A 18 17.06 -4.16 -8.81
CA LEU A 18 16.39 -5.38 -9.26
C LEU A 18 17.36 -6.55 -9.04
N PRO A 19 17.30 -7.23 -7.89
CA PRO A 19 18.22 -8.30 -7.55
C PRO A 19 17.92 -9.57 -8.34
N GLY A 20 18.92 -10.48 -8.41
CA GLY A 20 18.74 -11.80 -8.98
C GLY A 20 18.92 -11.91 -10.50
N PHE A 21 19.33 -10.83 -11.17
CA PHE A 21 19.78 -10.87 -12.56
C PHE A 21 21.30 -11.09 -12.64
N GLY A 22 21.76 -12.22 -12.11
CA GLY A 22 23.18 -12.57 -11.92
C GLY A 22 23.70 -12.21 -10.53
N SER A 23 25.02 -12.18 -10.37
CA SER A 23 25.70 -11.91 -9.09
C SER A 23 25.56 -10.47 -8.61
N SER A 24 25.25 -9.55 -9.50
CA SER A 24 25.00 -8.13 -9.19
C SER A 24 23.57 -7.78 -9.59
N GLY A 25 22.88 -6.99 -8.77
CA GLY A 25 21.58 -6.48 -9.15
C GLY A 25 21.64 -5.48 -10.30
N ARG A 26 20.50 -5.20 -10.89
CA ARG A 26 20.36 -4.27 -12.01
C ARG A 26 19.53 -3.07 -11.60
N TYR A 27 19.73 -1.96 -12.30
CA TYR A 27 18.99 -0.72 -12.10
C TYR A 27 18.37 -0.24 -13.40
N LEU A 28 17.17 0.33 -13.34
CA LEU A 28 16.51 0.92 -14.50
C LEU A 28 17.31 2.11 -15.07
N SER A 29 18.14 2.76 -14.26
CA SER A 29 19.05 3.81 -14.71
C SER A 29 20.10 3.32 -15.71
N GLU A 30 20.46 2.03 -15.70
CA GLU A 30 21.35 1.41 -16.70
C GLU A 30 20.73 1.42 -18.10
N LEU A 31 19.39 1.43 -18.18
CA LEU A 31 18.60 1.58 -19.41
C LEU A 31 18.30 3.05 -19.75
N GLY A 32 18.92 4.01 -19.06
CA GLY A 32 18.68 5.43 -19.31
C GLY A 32 17.37 5.97 -18.72
N ILE A 33 16.68 5.19 -17.86
CA ILE A 33 15.50 5.67 -17.13
C ILE A 33 15.96 6.45 -15.90
N ARG A 34 15.56 7.72 -15.80
CA ARG A 34 15.97 8.63 -14.74
C ARG A 34 14.77 9.21 -14.02
N THR A 35 14.95 9.50 -12.74
CA THR A 35 13.97 10.25 -11.95
C THR A 35 14.41 11.70 -11.88
N GLU A 36 13.59 12.61 -12.37
CA GLU A 36 13.84 14.05 -12.38
C GLU A 36 13.58 14.66 -10.98
N ARG A 37 14.03 15.92 -10.79
CA ARG A 37 13.87 16.61 -9.50
C ARG A 37 12.43 16.82 -9.07
N ASP A 38 11.52 17.02 -10.02
CA ASP A 38 10.07 17.11 -9.78
C ASP A 38 9.43 15.73 -9.52
N GLY A 39 10.24 14.66 -9.73
CA GLY A 39 9.87 13.26 -9.57
C GLY A 39 9.11 12.68 -10.75
N SER A 40 9.15 13.30 -11.91
CA SER A 40 8.79 12.68 -13.18
C SER A 40 9.86 11.68 -13.60
N LEU A 41 9.50 10.79 -14.49
CA LEU A 41 10.43 9.85 -15.11
C LEU A 41 10.77 10.35 -16.50
N SER A 42 12.04 10.30 -16.85
CA SER A 42 12.54 10.59 -18.20
C SER A 42 13.31 9.39 -18.76
N LEU A 43 13.27 9.24 -20.07
CA LEU A 43 14.07 8.26 -20.79
C LEU A 43 15.12 9.00 -21.62
N ALA A 44 16.39 8.76 -21.30
CA ALA A 44 17.50 9.21 -22.10
C ALA A 44 17.69 8.26 -23.31
N GLU A 45 17.10 8.60 -24.45
CA GLU A 45 17.05 7.74 -25.64
C GLU A 45 18.43 7.29 -26.11
N ALA A 46 19.42 8.18 -26.07
CA ALA A 46 20.80 7.85 -26.48
C ALA A 46 21.44 6.82 -25.53
N ASP A 47 21.17 6.92 -24.20
CA ASP A 47 21.68 5.99 -23.22
C ASP A 47 20.96 4.64 -23.36
N PHE A 48 19.64 4.65 -23.61
CA PHE A 48 18.87 3.45 -23.88
C PHE A 48 19.39 2.66 -25.09
N LYS A 49 19.62 3.34 -26.22
CA LYS A 49 20.19 2.68 -27.43
C LYS A 49 21.55 2.06 -27.14
N LYS A 50 22.43 2.78 -26.47
CA LYS A 50 23.76 2.26 -26.11
C LYS A 50 23.69 1.05 -25.17
N ALA A 51 22.78 1.09 -24.19
CA ALA A 51 22.58 -0.01 -23.26
C ALA A 51 22.04 -1.24 -23.99
N PHE A 52 21.07 -1.07 -24.86
CA PHE A 52 20.48 -2.15 -25.66
C PHE A 52 21.49 -2.78 -26.64
N GLU A 53 22.31 -1.97 -27.32
CA GLU A 53 23.36 -2.46 -28.22
C GLU A 53 24.44 -3.24 -27.45
N ARG A 54 24.78 -2.79 -26.25
CA ARG A 54 25.85 -3.42 -25.45
C ARG A 54 25.36 -4.72 -24.78
N GLU A 55 24.15 -4.72 -24.25
CA GLU A 55 23.61 -5.83 -23.42
C GLU A 55 22.10 -5.90 -23.59
N PRO A 56 21.57 -6.53 -24.65
CA PRO A 56 20.13 -6.60 -24.93
C PRO A 56 19.32 -7.21 -23.78
N ILE A 57 19.93 -8.11 -22.97
CA ILE A 57 19.30 -8.76 -21.81
C ILE A 57 18.86 -7.75 -20.74
N LEU A 58 19.46 -6.54 -20.70
CA LEU A 58 18.99 -5.47 -19.81
C LEU A 58 17.54 -5.07 -20.08
N PHE A 59 17.09 -5.23 -21.32
CA PHE A 59 15.69 -4.97 -21.65
C PHE A 59 14.76 -6.04 -21.07
N ASP A 60 15.22 -7.29 -21.05
CA ASP A 60 14.46 -8.38 -20.41
C ASP A 60 14.28 -8.16 -18.91
N VAL A 61 15.24 -7.53 -18.22
CA VAL A 61 15.12 -7.13 -16.82
C VAL A 61 13.88 -6.28 -16.53
N MET A 62 13.43 -5.49 -17.52
CA MET A 62 12.19 -4.74 -17.38
C MET A 62 10.95 -5.61 -17.54
N LEU A 63 10.97 -6.53 -18.51
CA LEU A 63 9.78 -7.21 -19.01
C LEU A 63 9.61 -8.61 -18.41
N ASN A 64 10.69 -9.36 -18.30
CA ASN A 64 10.63 -10.79 -18.00
C ASN A 64 11.38 -11.12 -16.72
N SER A 65 10.69 -11.81 -15.79
CA SER A 65 11.38 -12.45 -14.67
C SER A 65 12.16 -13.65 -15.17
N MET A 66 13.38 -13.81 -14.67
CA MET A 66 14.31 -14.84 -15.13
C MET A 66 14.84 -15.66 -13.97
N ALA A 67 14.91 -16.98 -14.18
CA ALA A 67 15.54 -17.90 -13.24
C ALA A 67 16.77 -18.54 -13.92
N SER A 68 17.88 -18.61 -13.21
CA SER A 68 19.13 -19.24 -13.70
C SER A 68 19.95 -19.84 -12.55
N SER A 69 20.96 -20.62 -12.90
CA SER A 69 21.88 -21.22 -11.96
C SER A 69 23.30 -21.11 -12.49
N ASP A 70 24.27 -21.06 -11.58
CA ASP A 70 25.70 -21.16 -11.92
C ASP A 70 26.15 -22.58 -12.29
N ASN A 71 25.30 -23.58 -12.01
CA ASN A 71 25.57 -24.98 -12.33
C ASN A 71 24.70 -25.48 -13.49
N PRO A 72 25.28 -25.94 -14.61
CA PRO A 72 24.52 -26.38 -15.77
C PRO A 72 23.65 -27.63 -15.52
N LEU A 73 23.92 -28.38 -14.44
CA LEU A 73 23.12 -29.53 -14.03
C LEU A 73 21.84 -29.12 -13.27
N VAL A 74 21.73 -27.86 -12.88
CA VAL A 74 20.57 -27.32 -12.17
C VAL A 74 19.82 -26.35 -13.09
N ARG A 75 18.72 -26.78 -13.61
CA ARG A 75 17.78 -25.90 -14.34
C ARG A 75 16.74 -25.36 -13.37
N VAL A 76 16.53 -24.06 -13.40
CA VAL A 76 15.56 -23.39 -12.56
C VAL A 76 14.49 -22.76 -13.43
N SER A 77 13.24 -22.91 -13.04
CA SER A 77 12.09 -22.28 -13.69
C SER A 77 11.13 -21.73 -12.64
N HIS A 78 10.28 -20.83 -13.08
CA HIS A 78 9.13 -20.35 -12.32
C HIS A 78 7.88 -20.58 -13.18
N GLU A 79 6.97 -21.40 -12.72
CA GLU A 79 5.81 -21.86 -13.49
C GLU A 79 4.46 -21.43 -12.88
N SER A 80 4.47 -20.62 -11.82
CA SER A 80 3.24 -20.28 -11.10
C SER A 80 2.93 -18.79 -11.14
N ASP A 81 1.78 -18.44 -11.67
CA ASP A 81 1.24 -17.07 -11.59
C ASP A 81 0.74 -16.71 -10.19
N ILE A 82 0.56 -17.72 -9.32
CA ILE A 82 0.01 -17.55 -7.98
C ILE A 82 1.12 -17.35 -6.95
N LEU A 83 2.21 -18.11 -7.10
CA LEU A 83 3.35 -18.12 -6.19
C LEU A 83 4.48 -17.32 -6.81
N GLN A 84 4.76 -16.14 -6.27
CA GLN A 84 5.81 -15.25 -6.79
C GLN A 84 7.04 -15.30 -5.87
N PRO A 85 8.16 -15.88 -6.36
CA PRO A 85 9.42 -15.81 -5.63
C PRO A 85 9.88 -14.36 -5.54
N LYS A 86 10.61 -14.03 -4.50
CA LYS A 86 11.26 -12.72 -4.41
C LYS A 86 12.51 -12.72 -5.27
N GLY A 87 12.77 -11.60 -5.95
CA GLY A 87 14.01 -11.41 -6.66
C GLY A 87 15.22 -11.51 -5.70
N GLY A 88 16.23 -12.32 -6.05
CA GLY A 88 17.37 -12.53 -5.19
C GLY A 88 18.33 -13.62 -5.66
N VAL A 89 19.35 -13.82 -4.82
CA VAL A 89 20.35 -14.89 -4.97
C VAL A 89 20.09 -15.92 -3.88
N TYR A 90 20.01 -17.19 -4.25
CA TYR A 90 19.68 -18.30 -3.38
C TYR A 90 20.78 -19.35 -3.41
N ASN A 91 20.99 -20.01 -2.28
CA ASN A 91 21.85 -21.16 -2.19
C ASN A 91 21.01 -22.44 -2.26
N PHE A 92 21.14 -23.17 -3.36
CA PHE A 92 20.58 -24.51 -3.51
C PHE A 92 21.58 -25.53 -2.95
N VAL A 93 21.12 -26.42 -2.10
CA VAL A 93 21.87 -27.57 -1.61
C VAL A 93 21.11 -28.84 -2.02
N GLY A 94 21.78 -29.72 -2.72
CA GLY A 94 21.18 -30.98 -3.20
C GLY A 94 20.94 -31.96 -2.07
N GLU A 95 20.15 -32.98 -2.36
CA GLU A 95 19.87 -34.08 -1.46
C GLU A 95 21.16 -34.86 -1.13
N SER A 96 21.42 -35.13 0.15
CA SER A 96 22.61 -35.86 0.59
C SER A 96 22.36 -36.55 1.91
N GLY A 97 22.80 -37.82 2.02
CA GLY A 97 22.78 -38.55 3.28
C GLY A 97 21.41 -38.71 3.93
N GLY A 98 20.33 -38.74 3.12
CA GLY A 98 18.96 -38.83 3.58
C GLY A 98 18.35 -37.47 4.00
N ASN A 99 19.10 -36.39 3.86
CA ASN A 99 18.55 -35.04 4.04
C ASN A 99 17.95 -34.52 2.74
N PRO A 100 16.76 -33.86 2.77
CA PRO A 100 16.13 -33.32 1.58
C PRO A 100 16.96 -32.19 0.98
N ALA A 101 16.79 -31.93 -0.31
CA ALA A 101 17.32 -30.73 -0.95
C ALA A 101 16.75 -29.47 -0.30
N THR A 102 17.53 -28.41 -0.24
CA THR A 102 17.14 -27.15 0.40
C THR A 102 17.43 -25.93 -0.49
N LEU A 103 16.65 -24.87 -0.29
CA LEU A 103 16.92 -23.53 -0.83
C LEU A 103 17.05 -22.55 0.32
N ASN A 104 18.22 -21.95 0.48
CA ASN A 104 18.55 -21.12 1.65
C ASN A 104 18.22 -21.82 3.00
N GLY A 105 18.43 -23.13 3.08
CA GLY A 105 18.15 -23.94 4.27
C GLY A 105 16.68 -24.34 4.44
N VAL A 106 15.77 -23.90 3.57
CA VAL A 106 14.36 -24.33 3.54
C VAL A 106 14.23 -25.59 2.71
N ALA A 107 13.64 -26.64 3.27
CA ALA A 107 13.45 -27.92 2.57
C ALA A 107 12.56 -27.76 1.34
N LEU A 108 12.98 -28.38 0.25
CA LEU A 108 12.25 -28.47 -1.00
C LEU A 108 11.40 -29.75 -1.02
N SER A 109 10.23 -29.64 -1.64
CA SER A 109 9.41 -30.83 -1.96
C SER A 109 9.85 -31.38 -3.30
N GLY A 110 10.10 -32.68 -3.37
CA GLY A 110 10.52 -33.25 -4.64
C GLY A 110 10.67 -34.76 -4.65
N SER A 111 11.02 -35.26 -5.82
CA SER A 111 11.26 -36.67 -6.05
C SER A 111 12.29 -36.89 -7.16
N THR A 112 13.00 -37.97 -7.10
CA THR A 112 13.90 -38.43 -8.16
C THR A 112 13.16 -39.34 -9.11
N LEU A 113 13.26 -39.07 -10.40
CA LEU A 113 12.71 -39.87 -11.49
C LEU A 113 13.61 -41.09 -11.78
N THR A 114 13.07 -42.02 -12.53
CA THR A 114 13.75 -43.30 -12.88
C THR A 114 15.00 -43.08 -13.79
N ASP A 115 15.09 -41.93 -14.45
CA ASP A 115 16.22 -41.53 -15.30
C ASP A 115 17.36 -40.85 -14.53
N GLY A 116 17.21 -40.76 -13.19
CA GLY A 116 18.18 -40.09 -12.32
C GLY A 116 18.04 -38.55 -12.26
N THR A 117 17.03 -37.98 -12.90
CA THR A 117 16.70 -36.56 -12.78
C THR A 117 15.87 -36.33 -11.52
N SER A 118 16.25 -35.39 -10.72
CA SER A 118 15.46 -34.97 -9.56
C SER A 118 14.70 -33.68 -9.85
N ILE A 119 13.45 -33.62 -9.43
CA ILE A 119 12.59 -32.44 -9.54
C ILE A 119 12.24 -31.97 -8.13
N TYR A 120 12.56 -30.73 -7.82
CA TYR A 120 12.25 -30.10 -6.55
C TYR A 120 11.42 -28.84 -6.76
N THR A 121 10.56 -28.52 -5.81
CA THR A 121 9.74 -27.30 -5.81
C THR A 121 9.84 -26.63 -4.45
N ALA A 122 10.08 -25.33 -4.45
CA ALA A 122 10.03 -24.52 -3.27
C ALA A 122 8.57 -24.15 -2.95
N THR A 123 8.03 -24.72 -1.88
CA THR A 123 6.63 -24.53 -1.46
C THR A 123 6.49 -23.46 -0.39
N THR A 124 7.60 -23.01 0.22
CA THR A 124 7.63 -22.01 1.27
C THR A 124 8.90 -21.14 1.16
N GLY A 125 8.95 -20.07 1.92
CA GLY A 125 10.07 -19.14 1.95
C GLY A 125 10.11 -18.18 0.77
N ASP A 126 11.21 -17.41 0.67
CA ASP A 126 11.36 -16.36 -0.34
C ASP A 126 11.47 -16.89 -1.78
N GLY A 127 11.87 -18.16 -1.95
CA GLY A 127 11.93 -18.84 -3.24
C GLY A 127 10.66 -19.59 -3.63
N MET A 128 9.56 -19.41 -2.90
CA MET A 128 8.30 -20.12 -3.14
C MET A 128 7.83 -19.95 -4.59
N GLY A 129 7.53 -21.09 -5.26
CA GLY A 129 7.17 -21.13 -6.68
C GLY A 129 8.33 -21.45 -7.62
N LEU A 130 9.58 -21.47 -7.15
CA LEU A 130 10.71 -21.94 -7.94
C LEU A 130 10.69 -23.46 -8.05
N ARG A 131 10.96 -23.92 -9.26
CA ARG A 131 11.10 -25.35 -9.59
C ARG A 131 12.49 -25.63 -10.12
N PHE A 132 13.06 -26.68 -9.63
CA PHE A 132 14.42 -27.14 -9.93
C PHE A 132 14.35 -28.49 -10.63
N GLN A 133 15.04 -28.60 -11.75
CA GLN A 133 15.33 -29.86 -12.42
C GLN A 133 16.84 -30.09 -12.28
N VAL A 134 17.23 -31.13 -11.57
CA VAL A 134 18.62 -31.46 -11.27
C VAL A 134 18.99 -32.77 -11.96
N SER A 135 19.98 -32.69 -12.84
CA SER A 135 20.47 -33.85 -13.60
C SER A 135 21.76 -34.37 -12.95
N GLY A 136 21.67 -35.53 -12.28
CA GLY A 136 22.79 -36.12 -11.57
C GLY A 136 22.98 -35.58 -10.15
N SER A 137 24.16 -35.80 -9.56
CA SER A 137 24.46 -35.42 -8.18
C SER A 137 25.04 -34.01 -8.13
N VAL A 138 24.35 -33.13 -7.44
CA VAL A 138 24.77 -31.74 -7.21
C VAL A 138 24.78 -31.48 -5.71
N SER A 139 25.94 -31.12 -5.16
CA SER A 139 26.07 -30.82 -3.73
C SER A 139 25.55 -29.42 -3.39
N SER A 140 25.88 -28.43 -4.21
CA SER A 140 25.35 -27.06 -4.06
C SER A 140 25.41 -26.29 -5.38
N SER A 141 24.60 -25.24 -5.48
CA SER A 141 24.58 -24.33 -6.62
C SER A 141 24.03 -22.97 -6.19
N THR A 142 24.54 -21.91 -6.79
CA THR A 142 23.98 -20.58 -6.66
C THR A 142 22.85 -20.41 -7.67
N VAL A 143 21.70 -20.02 -7.19
CA VAL A 143 20.49 -19.79 -7.99
C VAL A 143 20.16 -18.31 -8.01
N PHE A 144 19.87 -17.79 -9.17
CA PHE A 144 19.50 -16.40 -9.40
C PHE A 144 18.04 -16.37 -9.85
N TYR A 145 17.22 -15.60 -9.18
CA TYR A 145 15.88 -15.27 -9.64
C TYR A 145 15.72 -13.76 -9.71
N GLY A 146 15.73 -13.26 -10.95
CA GLY A 146 15.48 -11.86 -11.25
C GLY A 146 13.99 -11.61 -11.42
N GLU A 147 13.41 -10.85 -10.52
CA GLU A 147 12.03 -10.37 -10.65
C GLU A 147 12.04 -9.11 -11.50
N SER A 148 11.33 -9.13 -12.65
CA SER A 148 11.28 -7.99 -13.57
C SER A 148 10.65 -6.77 -12.93
N PHE A 149 10.98 -5.58 -13.48
CA PHE A 149 10.36 -4.34 -13.03
C PHE A 149 8.83 -4.36 -13.17
N PHE A 150 8.33 -4.86 -14.30
CA PHE A 150 6.88 -4.92 -14.52
C PHE A 150 6.19 -5.90 -13.58
N SER A 151 6.82 -7.03 -13.25
CA SER A 151 6.29 -7.96 -12.24
C SER A 151 6.18 -7.30 -10.86
N LYS A 152 7.23 -6.57 -10.44
CA LYS A 152 7.20 -5.79 -9.20
C LYS A 152 6.14 -4.69 -9.21
N LEU A 153 6.00 -4.00 -10.32
CA LEU A 153 4.99 -2.95 -10.50
C LEU A 153 3.57 -3.53 -10.44
N GLU A 154 3.34 -4.66 -11.12
CA GLU A 154 2.06 -5.36 -11.10
C GLU A 154 1.68 -5.82 -9.69
N SER A 155 2.62 -6.46 -8.98
CA SER A 155 2.44 -6.88 -7.59
C SER A 155 2.10 -5.69 -6.68
N TYR A 156 2.78 -4.57 -6.85
CA TYR A 156 2.47 -3.34 -6.11
C TYR A 156 1.10 -2.77 -6.44
N ILE A 157 0.70 -2.74 -7.71
CA ILE A 157 -0.64 -2.27 -8.12
C ILE A 157 -1.71 -3.17 -7.53
N LYS A 158 -1.56 -4.50 -7.61
CA LYS A 158 -2.47 -5.47 -7.00
C LYS A 158 -2.62 -5.22 -5.49
N ASP A 159 -1.52 -4.96 -4.78
CA ASP A 159 -1.53 -4.64 -3.36
C ASP A 159 -2.27 -3.33 -3.07
N VAL A 160 -2.02 -2.26 -3.83
CA VAL A 160 -2.69 -0.96 -3.69
C VAL A 160 -4.20 -1.03 -3.86
N VAL A 161 -4.69 -1.82 -4.84
CA VAL A 161 -6.13 -1.95 -5.16
C VAL A 161 -6.83 -3.07 -4.40
N SER A 162 -6.09 -3.87 -3.62
CA SER A 162 -6.68 -4.94 -2.83
C SER A 162 -7.64 -4.42 -1.78
N SER A 163 -8.54 -5.28 -1.29
CA SER A 163 -9.51 -4.94 -0.23
C SER A 163 -8.86 -4.54 1.11
N THR A 164 -7.59 -4.89 1.31
CA THR A 164 -6.77 -4.51 2.46
C THR A 164 -5.70 -3.46 2.12
N GLY A 165 -5.68 -3.02 0.89
CA GLY A 165 -4.70 -2.09 0.34
C GLY A 165 -4.85 -0.66 0.83
N VAL A 166 -3.94 0.18 0.36
CA VAL A 166 -3.88 1.59 0.78
C VAL A 166 -5.13 2.36 0.36
N LEU A 167 -5.72 2.04 -0.79
CA LEU A 167 -6.95 2.70 -1.26
C LEU A 167 -8.14 2.34 -0.40
N ALA A 168 -8.36 1.05 -0.12
CA ALA A 168 -9.46 0.59 0.73
C ALA A 168 -9.38 1.16 2.16
N LYS A 169 -8.17 1.20 2.74
CA LYS A 169 -7.94 1.83 4.04
C LYS A 169 -8.26 3.32 4.04
N SER A 170 -7.89 4.03 2.96
CA SER A 170 -8.18 5.47 2.81
C SER A 170 -9.67 5.74 2.66
N GLU A 171 -10.39 4.90 1.94
CA GLU A 171 -11.85 4.97 1.78
C GLU A 171 -12.55 4.74 3.12
N THR A 172 -12.15 3.69 3.86
CA THR A 172 -12.69 3.42 5.19
C THR A 172 -12.47 4.60 6.14
N GLN A 173 -11.25 5.16 6.16
CA GLN A 173 -10.93 6.31 7.01
C GLN A 173 -11.75 7.55 6.63
N ALA A 174 -11.94 7.82 5.33
CA ALA A 174 -12.78 8.93 4.86
C ALA A 174 -14.25 8.72 5.28
N SER A 175 -14.77 7.51 5.14
CA SER A 175 -16.13 7.16 5.55
C SER A 175 -16.33 7.34 7.07
N THR A 176 -15.37 6.90 7.88
CA THR A 176 -15.39 7.10 9.34
C THR A 176 -15.41 8.59 9.69
N SER A 177 -14.53 9.39 9.06
CA SER A 177 -14.48 10.84 9.30
C SER A 177 -15.78 11.55 8.90
N ILE A 178 -16.42 11.12 7.80
CA ILE A 178 -17.72 11.65 7.39
C ILE A 178 -18.79 11.32 8.44
N SER A 179 -18.79 10.09 9.00
CA SER A 179 -19.71 9.71 10.05
C SER A 179 -19.51 10.57 11.31
N GLU A 180 -18.26 10.74 11.76
CA GLU A 180 -17.91 11.58 12.91
C GLU A 180 -18.37 13.03 12.72
N PHE A 181 -18.15 13.62 11.55
CA PHE A 181 -18.63 14.97 11.25
C PHE A 181 -20.15 15.09 11.23
N ASN A 182 -20.86 14.06 10.78
CA ASN A 182 -22.33 14.03 10.84
C ASN A 182 -22.83 13.96 12.29
N ASP A 183 -22.19 13.17 13.15
CA ASP A 183 -22.51 13.08 14.57
C ASP A 183 -22.24 14.42 15.27
N ASP A 184 -21.08 15.04 15.04
CA ASP A 184 -20.74 16.36 15.54
C ASP A 184 -21.75 17.44 15.11
N LYS A 185 -22.22 17.35 13.85
CA LYS A 185 -23.25 18.25 13.33
C LYS A 185 -24.58 18.11 14.09
N VAL A 186 -25.04 16.88 14.32
CA VAL A 186 -26.25 16.60 15.08
C VAL A 186 -26.14 17.14 16.52
N ASP A 187 -25.00 16.92 17.18
CA ASP A 187 -24.73 17.43 18.52
C ASP A 187 -24.72 18.97 18.55
N LEU A 188 -24.15 19.60 17.53
CA LEU A 188 -24.14 21.06 17.44
C LEU A 188 -25.58 21.63 17.23
N GLU A 189 -26.38 20.99 16.36
CA GLU A 189 -27.77 21.37 16.14
C GLU A 189 -28.57 21.25 17.43
N ALA A 190 -28.39 20.17 18.21
CA ALA A 190 -29.03 20.00 19.51
C ALA A 190 -28.62 21.09 20.53
N LYS A 191 -27.34 21.47 20.57
CA LYS A 191 -26.86 22.57 21.41
C LYS A 191 -27.46 23.92 20.99
N ILE A 192 -27.54 24.20 19.70
CA ILE A 192 -28.17 25.42 19.17
C ILE A 192 -29.63 25.49 19.58
N GLU A 193 -30.39 24.40 19.46
CA GLU A 193 -31.81 24.36 19.86
C GLU A 193 -31.96 24.54 21.35
N ALA A 194 -31.14 23.93 22.18
CA ALA A 194 -31.13 24.12 23.64
C ALA A 194 -30.86 25.60 24.00
N ILE A 195 -29.94 26.26 23.35
CA ILE A 195 -29.63 27.68 23.54
C ILE A 195 -30.83 28.54 23.12
N ARG A 196 -31.44 28.24 21.97
CA ARG A 196 -32.62 28.93 21.47
C ARG A 196 -33.80 28.84 22.48
N GLN A 197 -34.09 27.63 22.98
CA GLN A 197 -35.11 27.41 23.97
C GLN A 197 -34.84 28.20 25.26
N ARG A 198 -33.62 28.23 25.70
CA ARG A 198 -33.22 29.02 26.89
C ARG A 198 -33.50 30.53 26.66
N TYR A 199 -33.12 31.07 25.51
CA TYR A 199 -33.39 32.46 25.22
C TYR A 199 -34.87 32.77 25.05
N MET A 200 -35.64 31.88 24.41
CA MET A 200 -37.10 32.02 24.33
C MET A 200 -37.73 32.09 25.68
N THR A 201 -37.34 31.20 26.62
CA THR A 201 -37.82 31.23 28.00
C THR A 201 -37.45 32.52 28.73
N GLN A 202 -36.22 33.02 28.57
CA GLN A 202 -35.76 34.28 29.15
C GLN A 202 -36.56 35.48 28.63
N PHE A 203 -36.76 35.53 27.29
CA PHE A 203 -37.54 36.59 26.65
C PHE A 203 -39.00 36.58 27.13
N SER A 204 -39.64 35.41 27.21
CA SER A 204 -41.01 35.28 27.70
C SER A 204 -41.15 35.70 29.19
N ALA A 205 -40.17 35.35 30.02
CA ALA A 205 -40.13 35.80 31.43
C ALA A 205 -39.95 37.33 31.52
N MET A 206 -39.07 37.89 30.71
CA MET A 206 -38.84 39.34 30.64
C MET A 206 -40.10 40.08 30.17
N GLU A 207 -40.76 39.60 29.12
CA GLU A 207 -41.99 40.17 28.62
C GLU A 207 -43.10 40.12 29.64
N SER A 208 -43.23 39.01 30.37
CA SER A 208 -44.15 38.89 31.46
C SER A 208 -43.87 39.87 32.61
N ALA A 209 -42.59 40.07 32.97
CA ALA A 209 -42.18 41.04 33.98
C ALA A 209 -42.46 42.50 33.52
N VAL A 210 -42.14 42.82 32.28
CA VAL A 210 -42.41 44.18 31.71
C VAL A 210 -43.94 44.46 31.71
N THR A 211 -44.74 43.45 31.30
CA THR A 211 -46.21 43.57 31.34
C THR A 211 -46.72 43.75 32.77
N GLY A 212 -46.15 43.03 33.73
CA GLY A 212 -46.46 43.18 35.15
C GLY A 212 -46.13 44.59 35.68
N PHE A 213 -44.94 45.11 35.34
CA PHE A 213 -44.58 46.47 35.72
C PHE A 213 -45.48 47.52 35.06
N LYS A 214 -45.86 47.36 33.82
CA LYS A 214 -46.80 48.26 33.13
C LYS A 214 -48.16 48.29 33.85
N LYS A 215 -48.73 47.13 34.15
CA LYS A 215 -49.97 47.03 34.92
C LYS A 215 -49.87 47.69 36.32
N THR A 216 -48.74 47.51 37.00
CA THR A 216 -48.51 48.16 38.29
C THR A 216 -48.41 49.68 38.13
N GLY A 217 -47.76 50.16 37.09
CA GLY A 217 -47.73 51.58 36.77
C GLY A 217 -49.10 52.17 36.47
N GLU A 218 -49.91 51.49 35.65
CA GLU A 218 -51.31 51.88 35.36
C GLU A 218 -52.17 51.92 36.64
N PHE A 219 -52.01 50.92 37.52
CA PHE A 219 -52.69 50.89 38.80
C PHE A 219 -52.27 52.07 39.67
N LEU A 220 -50.97 52.37 39.82
CA LEU A 220 -50.47 53.52 40.60
C LEU A 220 -50.95 54.84 40.03
N THR A 221 -50.96 55.01 38.75
CA THR A 221 -51.51 56.22 38.07
C THR A 221 -52.99 56.42 38.43
N GLY A 222 -53.82 55.35 38.27
CA GLY A 222 -55.21 55.39 38.61
C GLY A 222 -55.47 55.63 40.10
N PHE A 223 -54.60 55.14 40.98
CA PHE A 223 -54.66 55.40 42.42
C PHE A 223 -54.34 56.87 42.75
N ILE A 224 -53.31 57.45 42.16
CA ILE A 224 -52.94 58.86 42.30
C ILE A 224 -54.06 59.76 41.80
N ASP A 225 -54.64 59.47 40.65
CA ASP A 225 -55.76 60.19 40.07
C ASP A 225 -56.98 60.14 41.01
N SER A 226 -57.23 59.04 41.69
CA SER A 226 -58.33 58.91 42.65
C SER A 226 -58.11 59.65 43.96
N LEU A 227 -56.85 59.97 44.31
CA LEU A 227 -56.51 60.75 45.49
C LEU A 227 -56.43 62.27 45.24
N SER A 228 -56.44 62.70 43.97
CA SER A 228 -56.52 64.13 43.62
C SER A 228 -57.96 64.56 43.50
N PRO A 229 -58.54 65.17 44.56
CA PRO A 229 -59.89 65.68 44.43
C PRO A 229 -59.93 66.80 43.41
N ASP A 230 -60.86 66.75 42.46
CA ASP A 230 -61.14 67.80 41.50
C ASP A 230 -61.09 69.21 42.14
N LYS A 231 -60.28 70.03 41.44
CA LYS A 231 -60.44 71.49 41.56
C LYS A 231 -61.31 71.99 40.47
#